data_287292cb29606f45a9a9581b544ad20c
#
_entry.id   287292cb29606f45a9a9581b544ad20c
#
_cell.length_a   1.000
_cell.length_b   1.000
_cell.length_c   1.000
_cell.angle_alpha   90.00
_cell.angle_beta   90.00
_cell.angle_gamma   90.00
#
_symmetry.space_group_name_H-M   'P 1'
#
loop_
_entity.id
_entity.type
_entity.pdbx_description
1 polymer ?
#
loop_
_entity_poly.entity_id
_entity_poly.type
_entity_poly.pdbx_seq_one_letter_code
_entity_poly.pdbx_strand_id
1 'polypeptide(L)'
;MSIKDKGTWVIKLPAKAKLLVEVGDKVDVGQKLAVFNSHVVETFSYSGDLAKMSEKKREELDNFFKEKMVQEGEIFYEIGFFKNKICFPLTGVCLGFDEFKNLKIEKVEDEEREIFSPIEAKVGKIEDGKLVLEFKAKEYEGQGLNGLKAWGEGEVKIINEIKMLDYEMGEAILFTENLDKAFLLKALVVGANAVVTKDNEEIKEVDLEIPVLRLEKQIWDEFMKENLGKKKKILVNAKMDKLLLVLE
;
A
#
# COMPACT_ATOMS: atom_id res chain seq x y z
N MET A 1 6.53 10.50 29.67
CA MET A 1 5.83 10.56 28.39
C MET A 1 6.41 11.69 27.56
N SER A 2 7.04 11.40 26.45
CA SER A 2 7.72 12.42 25.62
C SER A 2 6.72 12.88 24.56
N ILE A 3 6.16 14.07 24.73
CA ILE A 3 5.39 14.74 23.66
C ILE A 3 6.43 15.09 22.59
N LYS A 4 6.46 14.33 21.49
CA LYS A 4 7.22 14.74 20.32
C LYS A 4 6.31 15.61 19.46
N ASP A 5 6.62 16.90 19.40
CA ASP A 5 5.90 17.88 18.56
C ASP A 5 6.13 17.67 17.05
N LYS A 6 6.76 16.55 16.66
CA LYS A 6 7.07 16.23 15.26
C LYS A 6 6.62 14.82 14.91
N GLY A 7 5.66 14.75 14.02
CA GLY A 7 5.29 13.51 13.33
C GLY A 7 6.09 13.35 12.04
N THR A 8 6.25 12.10 11.60
CA THR A 8 6.83 11.78 10.30
C THR A 8 5.93 10.82 9.54
N TRP A 9 5.75 11.09 8.25
CA TRP A 9 5.03 10.23 7.35
C TRP A 9 5.93 9.78 6.21
N VAL A 10 6.05 8.48 6.00
CA VAL A 10 6.92 7.90 4.98
C VAL A 10 6.08 7.39 3.81
N ILE A 11 6.28 7.99 2.65
CA ILE A 11 5.68 7.58 1.39
C ILE A 11 6.72 6.77 0.63
N LYS A 12 6.39 5.51 0.27
CA LYS A 12 7.22 4.73 -0.65
C LYS A 12 6.99 5.19 -2.06
N LEU A 13 8.06 5.53 -2.75
CA LEU A 13 8.02 5.92 -4.15
C LEU A 13 8.20 4.69 -5.03
N PRO A 14 7.37 4.51 -6.07
CA PRO A 14 7.60 3.52 -7.10
C PRO A 14 8.95 3.72 -7.80
N ALA A 15 9.49 2.65 -8.38
CA ALA A 15 10.70 2.76 -9.20
C ALA A 15 10.48 3.77 -10.35
N LYS A 16 11.49 4.61 -10.59
CA LYS A 16 11.45 5.68 -11.62
C LYS A 16 10.40 6.76 -11.39
N ALA A 17 9.83 6.90 -10.19
CA ALA A 17 8.96 8.02 -9.88
C ALA A 17 9.70 9.35 -10.04
N LYS A 18 9.07 10.29 -10.79
CA LYS A 18 9.56 11.66 -10.93
C LYS A 18 9.01 12.50 -9.78
N LEU A 19 9.89 12.99 -8.93
CA LEU A 19 9.53 13.88 -7.85
C LEU A 19 9.17 15.27 -8.38
N LEU A 20 8.16 15.89 -7.79
CA LEU A 20 7.70 17.25 -8.05
C LEU A 20 8.00 18.19 -6.89
N VAL A 21 8.65 17.69 -5.84
CA VAL A 21 9.01 18.41 -4.61
C VAL A 21 10.46 18.13 -4.23
N GLU A 22 11.04 19.05 -3.47
CA GLU A 22 12.42 18.99 -2.98
C GLU A 22 12.44 18.98 -1.45
N VAL A 23 13.57 18.54 -0.87
CA VAL A 23 13.78 18.59 0.59
C VAL A 23 13.73 20.03 1.08
N GLY A 24 12.86 20.27 2.06
CA GLY A 24 12.64 21.61 2.60
C GLY A 24 11.34 22.28 2.14
N ASP A 25 10.72 21.79 1.08
CA ASP A 25 9.45 22.32 0.59
C ASP A 25 8.33 22.14 1.59
N LYS A 26 7.43 23.12 1.63
CA LYS A 26 6.13 22.99 2.29
C LYS A 26 5.14 22.43 1.27
N VAL A 27 4.35 21.48 1.71
CA VAL A 27 3.32 20.83 0.88
C VAL A 27 1.97 20.90 1.58
N ASP A 28 0.95 21.19 0.80
CA ASP A 28 -0.44 21.25 1.26
C ASP A 28 -1.13 19.87 1.10
N VAL A 29 -2.26 19.70 1.78
CA VAL A 29 -3.13 18.52 1.59
C VAL A 29 -3.57 18.45 0.12
N GLY A 30 -3.42 17.28 -0.51
CA GLY A 30 -3.77 17.06 -1.91
C GLY A 30 -2.79 17.66 -2.93
N GLN A 31 -1.65 18.22 -2.48
CA GLN A 31 -0.59 18.64 -3.40
C GLN A 31 0.11 17.42 -4.00
N LYS A 32 0.37 17.46 -5.31
CA LYS A 32 1.15 16.43 -6.02
C LYS A 32 2.60 16.42 -5.53
N LEU A 33 3.07 15.26 -5.14
CA LEU A 33 4.42 15.03 -4.65
C LEU A 33 5.31 14.34 -5.68
N ALA A 34 4.73 13.40 -6.43
CA ALA A 34 5.41 12.65 -7.46
C ALA A 34 4.44 12.15 -8.53
N VAL A 35 5.00 11.82 -9.69
CA VAL A 35 4.30 11.14 -10.79
C VAL A 35 5.10 9.94 -11.23
N PHE A 36 4.42 8.88 -11.68
CA PHE A 36 5.07 7.66 -12.17
C PHE A 36 4.17 6.93 -13.14
N ASN A 37 4.79 6.19 -14.06
CA ASN A 37 4.05 5.27 -14.89
C ASN A 37 3.95 3.91 -14.19
N SER A 38 2.77 3.32 -14.20
CA SER A 38 2.56 1.99 -13.64
C SER A 38 3.25 0.94 -14.51
N HIS A 39 3.99 0.05 -13.86
CA HIS A 39 4.60 -1.12 -14.49
C HIS A 39 3.81 -2.34 -14.05
N VAL A 40 3.14 -3.00 -14.99
CA VAL A 40 2.37 -4.21 -14.73
C VAL A 40 3.11 -5.40 -15.32
N VAL A 41 3.43 -6.38 -14.48
CA VAL A 41 4.01 -7.64 -14.94
C VAL A 41 2.87 -8.62 -15.22
N GLU A 42 2.68 -8.94 -16.50
CA GLU A 42 1.75 -9.97 -16.91
C GLU A 42 2.47 -11.32 -17.10
N THR A 43 1.83 -12.39 -16.65
CA THR A 43 2.37 -13.75 -16.70
C THR A 43 1.52 -14.59 -17.64
N PHE A 44 2.16 -15.14 -18.66
CA PHE A 44 1.50 -15.93 -19.70
C PHE A 44 1.88 -17.41 -19.60
N SER A 45 0.89 -18.25 -19.35
CA SER A 45 1.03 -19.69 -19.35
C SER A 45 0.75 -20.25 -20.76
N TYR A 46 1.76 -20.83 -21.36
CA TYR A 46 1.59 -21.54 -22.62
C TYR A 46 1.40 -23.03 -22.36
N SER A 47 0.16 -23.50 -22.40
CA SER A 47 -0.15 -24.93 -22.29
C SER A 47 0.24 -25.68 -23.57
N GLY A 48 0.89 -26.83 -23.42
CA GLY A 48 1.13 -27.80 -24.47
C GLY A 48 2.48 -27.66 -25.21
N ASP A 49 2.71 -26.60 -25.95
CA ASP A 49 3.86 -26.52 -26.85
C ASP A 49 5.13 -25.98 -26.19
N LEU A 50 5.06 -24.95 -25.35
CA LEU A 50 6.21 -24.49 -24.56
C LEU A 50 6.58 -25.44 -23.42
N ALA A 51 5.61 -26.21 -22.90
CA ALA A 51 5.90 -27.25 -21.92
C ALA A 51 6.84 -28.33 -22.45
N LYS A 52 6.86 -28.54 -23.78
CA LYS A 52 7.74 -29.50 -24.46
C LYS A 52 9.11 -28.90 -24.83
N MET A 53 9.31 -27.61 -24.62
CA MET A 53 10.59 -26.95 -24.88
C MET A 53 11.64 -27.46 -23.89
N SER A 54 12.83 -27.81 -24.42
CA SER A 54 13.97 -28.22 -23.60
C SER A 54 14.47 -27.04 -22.75
N GLU A 55 15.03 -27.32 -21.58
CA GLU A 55 15.64 -26.32 -20.72
C GLU A 55 16.69 -25.47 -21.44
N LYS A 56 17.59 -26.14 -22.20
CA LYS A 56 18.61 -25.47 -22.99
C LYS A 56 18.02 -24.45 -23.96
N LYS A 57 16.90 -24.81 -24.63
CA LYS A 57 16.27 -23.89 -25.60
C LYS A 57 15.63 -22.71 -24.94
N ARG A 58 15.11 -22.89 -23.74
CA ARG A 58 14.52 -21.82 -22.91
C ARG A 58 15.57 -20.84 -22.43
N GLU A 59 16.71 -21.35 -21.97
CA GLU A 59 17.87 -20.53 -21.60
C GLU A 59 18.38 -19.70 -22.79
N GLU A 60 18.41 -20.28 -24.00
CA GLU A 60 18.76 -19.56 -25.22
C GLU A 60 17.80 -18.41 -25.51
N LEU A 61 16.49 -18.62 -25.34
CA LEU A 61 15.45 -17.58 -25.53
C LEU A 61 15.51 -16.52 -24.43
N ASP A 62 15.69 -16.93 -23.18
CA ASP A 62 15.89 -16.00 -22.07
C ASP A 62 17.10 -15.10 -22.32
N ASN A 63 18.25 -15.68 -22.68
CA ASN A 63 19.46 -14.91 -22.98
C ASN A 63 19.28 -13.95 -24.17
N PHE A 64 18.40 -14.31 -25.11
CA PHE A 64 18.15 -13.48 -26.29
C PHE A 64 17.15 -12.35 -26.05
N PHE A 65 16.04 -12.61 -25.34
CA PHE A 65 14.94 -11.67 -25.21
C PHE A 65 14.83 -10.97 -23.84
N LYS A 66 15.44 -11.51 -22.79
CA LYS A 66 15.39 -10.94 -21.45
C LYS A 66 15.88 -9.49 -21.45
N GLU A 67 15.12 -8.62 -20.79
CA GLU A 67 15.36 -7.17 -20.71
C GLU A 67 15.25 -6.41 -22.05
N LYS A 68 14.74 -7.06 -23.10
CA LYS A 68 14.48 -6.40 -24.38
C LYS A 68 13.00 -6.02 -24.52
N MET A 69 12.77 -4.93 -25.24
CA MET A 69 11.45 -4.56 -25.72
C MET A 69 11.02 -5.56 -26.79
N VAL A 70 9.85 -6.14 -26.62
CA VAL A 70 9.19 -7.06 -27.56
C VAL A 70 7.85 -6.48 -28.00
N GLN A 71 7.36 -6.89 -29.16
CA GLN A 71 6.10 -6.42 -29.72
C GLN A 71 5.06 -7.55 -29.74
N GLU A 72 3.80 -7.20 -29.51
CA GLU A 72 2.70 -8.12 -29.69
C GLU A 72 2.70 -8.69 -31.11
N GLY A 73 2.57 -10.03 -31.23
CA GLY A 73 2.61 -10.72 -32.50
C GLY A 73 4.03 -11.02 -33.03
N GLU A 74 5.09 -10.48 -32.43
CA GLU A 74 6.47 -10.83 -32.77
C GLU A 74 6.73 -12.31 -32.45
N ILE A 75 7.34 -13.03 -33.42
CA ILE A 75 7.61 -14.47 -33.28
C ILE A 75 8.85 -14.66 -32.41
N PHE A 76 8.72 -15.36 -31.31
CA PHE A 76 9.86 -15.70 -30.47
C PHE A 76 10.26 -17.18 -30.56
N TYR A 77 9.38 -18.06 -31.05
CA TYR A 77 9.70 -19.48 -31.23
C TYR A 77 8.88 -20.16 -32.33
N GLU A 78 9.46 -21.15 -32.99
CA GLU A 78 8.78 -22.01 -33.97
C GLU A 78 8.85 -23.47 -33.52
N ILE A 79 7.73 -24.20 -33.54
CA ILE A 79 7.61 -25.58 -33.08
C ILE A 79 7.13 -26.51 -34.16
N GLY A 80 7.75 -27.71 -34.20
CA GLY A 80 7.30 -28.84 -35.00
C GLY A 80 7.65 -28.76 -36.48
N PHE A 81 7.26 -29.82 -37.21
CA PHE A 81 7.52 -29.96 -38.63
C PHE A 81 6.83 -28.89 -39.49
N PHE A 82 5.68 -28.45 -39.04
CA PHE A 82 4.88 -27.38 -39.69
C PHE A 82 5.25 -25.97 -39.27
N LYS A 83 6.30 -25.80 -38.45
CA LYS A 83 6.79 -24.50 -37.97
C LYS A 83 5.67 -23.64 -37.36
N ASN A 84 4.87 -24.21 -36.43
CA ASN A 84 3.90 -23.44 -35.70
C ASN A 84 4.61 -22.30 -34.98
N LYS A 85 4.14 -21.08 -35.21
CA LYS A 85 4.74 -19.86 -34.68
C LYS A 85 4.15 -19.53 -33.31
N ILE A 86 5.01 -19.27 -32.34
CA ILE A 86 4.61 -18.74 -31.04
C ILE A 86 5.05 -17.30 -30.96
N CYS A 87 4.07 -16.41 -30.72
CA CYS A 87 4.31 -14.97 -30.70
C CYS A 87 4.18 -14.42 -29.28
N PHE A 88 4.81 -13.27 -29.05
CA PHE A 88 4.58 -12.51 -27.82
C PHE A 88 3.12 -12.06 -27.76
N PRO A 89 2.47 -12.23 -26.59
CA PRO A 89 1.04 -11.95 -26.43
C PRO A 89 0.74 -10.45 -26.22
N LEU A 90 1.75 -9.65 -25.88
CA LEU A 90 1.63 -8.20 -25.71
C LEU A 90 2.97 -7.49 -25.94
N THR A 91 2.92 -6.18 -26.15
CA THR A 91 4.09 -5.31 -26.26
C THR A 91 4.59 -4.90 -24.87
N GLY A 92 5.90 -5.06 -24.61
CA GLY A 92 6.50 -4.72 -23.33
C GLY A 92 7.94 -5.15 -23.20
N VAL A 93 8.50 -5.11 -22.00
CA VAL A 93 9.84 -5.62 -21.70
C VAL A 93 9.75 -7.08 -21.30
N CYS A 94 10.40 -7.96 -22.04
CA CYS A 94 10.44 -9.38 -21.70
C CYS A 94 11.31 -9.59 -20.45
N LEU A 95 10.72 -10.13 -19.39
CA LEU A 95 11.42 -10.48 -18.13
C LEU A 95 11.94 -11.93 -18.14
N GLY A 96 11.65 -12.69 -19.20
CA GLY A 96 12.04 -14.09 -19.33
C GLY A 96 10.98 -15.05 -18.79
N PHE A 97 11.39 -16.31 -18.54
CA PHE A 97 10.53 -17.37 -18.03
C PHE A 97 10.70 -17.56 -16.53
N ASP A 98 9.60 -17.79 -15.82
CA ASP A 98 9.65 -18.17 -14.41
C ASP A 98 9.94 -19.67 -14.20
N GLU A 99 10.02 -20.12 -12.94
CA GLU A 99 10.24 -21.50 -12.54
C GLU A 99 9.15 -22.47 -13.04
N PHE A 100 7.93 -21.95 -13.27
CA PHE A 100 6.78 -22.70 -13.81
C PHE A 100 6.73 -22.65 -15.35
N LYS A 101 7.74 -22.09 -16.00
CA LYS A 101 7.85 -21.93 -17.47
C LYS A 101 6.84 -20.93 -18.07
N ASN A 102 6.31 -20.04 -17.26
CA ASN A 102 5.47 -18.96 -17.77
C ASN A 102 6.32 -17.80 -18.24
N LEU A 103 5.98 -17.21 -19.37
CA LEU A 103 6.61 -16.00 -19.88
C LEU A 103 6.11 -14.79 -19.10
N LYS A 104 7.03 -13.95 -18.62
CA LYS A 104 6.72 -12.69 -17.96
C LYS A 104 7.08 -11.51 -18.85
N ILE A 105 6.12 -10.60 -19.01
CA ILE A 105 6.32 -9.37 -19.77
C ILE A 105 5.88 -8.20 -18.88
N GLU A 106 6.75 -7.22 -18.73
CA GLU A 106 6.47 -5.96 -18.05
C GLU A 106 5.91 -4.98 -19.08
N LYS A 107 4.66 -4.60 -18.89
CA LYS A 107 3.98 -3.55 -19.64
C LYS A 107 4.11 -2.23 -18.90
N VAL A 108 4.53 -1.19 -19.60
CA VAL A 108 4.43 0.18 -19.09
C VAL A 108 3.04 0.68 -19.43
N GLU A 109 2.23 1.01 -18.43
CA GLU A 109 0.96 1.68 -18.67
C GLU A 109 1.25 3.12 -19.13
N ASP A 110 0.55 3.59 -20.17
CA ASP A 110 0.69 4.96 -20.69
C ASP A 110 0.07 5.99 -19.73
N GLU A 111 -0.72 5.55 -18.75
CA GLU A 111 -1.33 6.43 -17.77
C GLU A 111 -0.32 6.80 -16.67
N GLU A 112 -0.08 8.09 -16.57
CA GLU A 112 0.69 8.68 -15.48
C GLU A 112 -0.15 8.65 -14.19
N ARG A 113 0.35 7.98 -13.16
CA ARG A 113 -0.24 7.96 -11.81
C ARG A 113 0.43 8.98 -10.93
N GLU A 114 -0.33 9.53 -10.01
CA GLU A 114 0.07 10.63 -9.16
C GLU A 114 0.10 10.21 -7.68
N ILE A 115 1.05 10.75 -6.95
CA ILE A 115 1.13 10.62 -5.49
C ILE A 115 0.88 11.99 -4.90
N PHE A 116 -0.09 12.06 -3.99
CA PHE A 116 -0.50 13.29 -3.32
C PHE A 116 -0.09 13.30 -1.86
N SER A 117 0.07 14.51 -1.30
CA SER A 117 0.27 14.67 0.14
C SER A 117 -1.06 14.45 0.88
N PRO A 118 -1.08 13.56 1.87
CA PRO A 118 -2.27 13.35 2.70
C PRO A 118 -2.44 14.44 3.77
N ILE A 119 -1.40 15.23 4.03
CA ILE A 119 -1.35 16.22 5.13
C ILE A 119 -0.57 17.46 4.72
N GLU A 120 -0.81 18.57 5.41
CA GLU A 120 0.09 19.72 5.38
C GLU A 120 1.39 19.35 6.10
N ALA A 121 2.53 19.48 5.41
CA ALA A 121 3.80 19.01 5.93
C ALA A 121 4.98 19.75 5.31
N LYS A 122 6.18 19.47 5.81
CA LYS A 122 7.44 19.83 5.19
C LYS A 122 8.13 18.59 4.66
N VAL A 123 8.69 18.64 3.46
CA VAL A 123 9.52 17.55 2.95
C VAL A 123 10.82 17.51 3.75
N GLY A 124 10.96 16.50 4.61
CA GLY A 124 12.11 16.37 5.49
C GLY A 124 13.29 15.65 4.83
N LYS A 125 13.01 14.56 4.08
CA LYS A 125 14.03 13.71 3.48
C LYS A 125 13.50 13.00 2.23
N ILE A 126 14.40 12.80 1.26
CA ILE A 126 14.15 11.99 0.07
C ILE A 126 15.36 11.07 -0.11
N GLU A 127 15.20 9.78 0.09
CA GLU A 127 16.26 8.80 -0.10
C GLU A 127 15.69 7.37 -0.26
N ASP A 128 16.44 6.50 -0.91
CA ASP A 128 16.14 5.06 -1.06
C ASP A 128 14.71 4.76 -1.53
N GLY A 129 14.18 5.58 -2.46
CA GLY A 129 12.81 5.41 -2.95
C GLY A 129 11.74 5.74 -1.90
N LYS A 130 12.07 6.60 -0.94
CA LYS A 130 11.15 7.08 0.09
C LYS A 130 11.14 8.59 0.17
N LEU A 131 9.96 9.15 0.32
CA LEU A 131 9.72 10.55 0.64
C LEU A 131 9.23 10.63 2.09
N VAL A 132 9.91 11.41 2.91
CA VAL A 132 9.56 11.61 4.33
C VAL A 132 8.96 13.00 4.50
N LEU A 133 7.71 13.06 4.92
CA LEU A 133 7.02 14.28 5.29
C LEU A 133 7.13 14.50 6.80
N GLU A 134 7.52 15.71 7.22
CA GLU A 134 7.57 16.15 8.62
C GLU A 134 6.42 17.12 8.88
N PHE A 135 5.69 16.92 9.95
CA PHE A 135 4.56 17.77 10.35
C PHE A 135 4.45 17.85 11.88
N LYS A 136 3.60 18.74 12.36
CA LYS A 136 3.30 18.80 13.79
C LYS A 136 2.27 17.74 14.14
N ALA A 137 2.61 16.88 15.09
CA ALA A 137 1.69 15.87 15.57
C ALA A 137 1.95 15.52 17.04
N LYS A 138 0.90 15.15 17.75
CA LYS A 138 1.03 14.46 19.02
C LYS A 138 1.05 12.95 18.76
N GLU A 139 2.09 12.29 19.22
CA GLU A 139 2.30 10.86 19.03
C GLU A 139 1.82 10.08 20.25
N TYR A 140 1.07 9.02 20.00
CA TYR A 140 0.63 8.05 20.99
C TYR A 140 1.18 6.68 20.60
N GLU A 141 1.82 6.01 21.54
CA GLU A 141 2.32 4.66 21.35
C GLU A 141 1.19 3.64 21.54
N GLY A 142 1.20 2.61 20.71
CA GLY A 142 0.24 1.51 20.76
C GLY A 142 0.89 0.19 20.38
N GLN A 143 0.09 -0.80 20.06
CA GLN A 143 0.51 -2.07 19.51
C GLN A 143 -0.28 -2.36 18.24
N GLY A 144 0.41 -2.50 17.11
CA GLY A 144 -0.21 -2.93 15.85
C GLY A 144 -0.55 -4.42 15.90
N LEU A 145 -1.77 -4.75 15.49
CA LEU A 145 -2.27 -6.13 15.44
C LEU A 145 -2.17 -6.75 14.04
N ASN A 146 -1.12 -6.40 13.27
CA ASN A 146 -0.78 -6.98 11.96
C ASN A 146 -1.89 -7.00 10.91
N GLY A 147 -2.33 -5.84 10.44
CA GLY A 147 -3.08 -5.76 9.18
C GLY A 147 -2.13 -5.91 7.99
N LEU A 148 -2.59 -6.44 6.87
CA LEU A 148 -1.88 -6.43 5.59
C LEU A 148 -1.60 -4.98 5.16
N LYS A 149 -2.54 -4.07 5.43
CA LYS A 149 -2.40 -2.63 5.25
C LYS A 149 -1.69 -2.03 6.47
N ALA A 150 -0.59 -1.33 6.23
CA ALA A 150 0.27 -0.83 7.30
C ALA A 150 -0.26 0.41 8.01
N TRP A 151 -1.15 1.19 7.36
CA TRP A 151 -1.57 2.50 7.82
C TRP A 151 -2.94 2.91 7.29
N GLY A 152 -3.59 3.83 7.99
CA GLY A 152 -4.83 4.48 7.60
C GLY A 152 -4.88 5.91 8.13
N GLU A 153 -5.62 6.76 7.45
CA GLU A 153 -5.85 8.14 7.83
C GLU A 153 -7.34 8.47 7.78
N GLY A 154 -7.77 9.42 8.57
CA GLY A 154 -9.18 9.87 8.54
C GLY A 154 -9.60 10.64 9.78
N GLU A 155 -10.88 10.98 9.81
CA GLU A 155 -11.53 11.54 10.99
C GLU A 155 -11.82 10.44 12.04
N VAL A 156 -11.83 10.83 13.31
CA VAL A 156 -12.18 9.94 14.42
C VAL A 156 -13.69 9.71 14.46
N LYS A 157 -14.10 8.45 14.47
CA LYS A 157 -15.48 8.03 14.74
C LYS A 157 -15.47 7.03 15.90
N ILE A 158 -16.23 7.31 16.95
CA ILE A 158 -16.32 6.45 18.11
C ILE A 158 -17.53 5.53 17.95
N ILE A 159 -17.29 4.24 17.99
CA ILE A 159 -18.27 3.19 17.72
C ILE A 159 -18.37 2.27 18.95
N ASN A 160 -19.46 2.34 19.66
CA ASN A 160 -19.70 1.52 20.85
C ASN A 160 -20.32 0.16 20.51
N GLU A 161 -21.05 0.08 19.40
CA GLU A 161 -21.77 -1.12 19.00
C GLU A 161 -21.67 -1.33 17.48
N ILE A 162 -21.48 -2.57 17.05
CA ILE A 162 -21.35 -2.96 15.64
C ILE A 162 -22.51 -2.51 14.75
N LYS A 163 -23.73 -2.38 15.31
CA LYS A 163 -24.91 -1.91 14.57
C LYS A 163 -24.79 -0.45 14.12
N MET A 164 -23.92 0.36 14.78
CA MET A 164 -23.66 1.75 14.45
C MET A 164 -22.77 1.90 13.20
N LEU A 165 -22.16 0.82 12.74
CA LEU A 165 -21.34 0.84 11.52
C LEU A 165 -22.23 0.88 10.29
N ASP A 166 -22.12 1.95 9.51
CA ASP A 166 -22.78 2.16 8.23
C ASP A 166 -21.82 2.75 7.18
N TYR A 167 -22.31 3.02 5.98
CA TYR A 167 -21.47 3.54 4.88
C TYR A 167 -20.99 4.98 5.09
N GLU A 168 -21.57 5.75 6.05
CA GLU A 168 -21.08 7.07 6.42
C GLU A 168 -19.77 7.01 7.21
N MET A 169 -19.38 5.79 7.64
CA MET A 169 -18.10 5.51 8.31
C MET A 169 -16.95 5.24 7.33
N GLY A 170 -17.20 5.28 6.04
CA GLY A 170 -16.15 5.14 5.02
C GLY A 170 -15.06 6.19 5.20
N GLU A 171 -13.81 5.79 4.97
CA GLU A 171 -12.61 6.63 5.12
C GLU A 171 -12.34 7.16 6.55
N ALA A 172 -13.13 6.73 7.56
CA ALA A 172 -12.91 7.11 8.95
C ALA A 172 -11.91 6.19 9.65
N ILE A 173 -11.37 6.69 10.76
CA ILE A 173 -10.67 5.88 11.76
C ILE A 173 -11.66 5.56 12.88
N LEU A 174 -11.97 4.28 13.04
CA LEU A 174 -12.95 3.83 14.02
C LEU A 174 -12.30 3.54 15.36
N PHE A 175 -12.84 4.13 16.41
CA PHE A 175 -12.44 3.87 17.80
C PHE A 175 -13.49 3.02 18.48
N THR A 176 -13.08 1.89 19.08
CA THR A 176 -13.99 0.98 19.79
C THR A 176 -13.32 0.35 21.00
N GLU A 177 -14.09 0.16 22.07
CA GLU A 177 -13.66 -0.65 23.23
C GLU A 177 -13.97 -2.14 23.02
N ASN A 178 -14.89 -2.45 22.10
CA ASN A 178 -15.39 -3.81 21.87
C ASN A 178 -14.98 -4.29 20.48
N LEU A 179 -13.73 -4.74 20.36
CA LEU A 179 -13.20 -5.27 19.12
C LEU A 179 -13.41 -6.80 19.07
N ASP A 180 -14.17 -7.24 18.07
CA ASP A 180 -14.28 -8.64 17.70
C ASP A 180 -14.09 -8.83 16.18
N LYS A 181 -14.08 -10.07 15.73
CA LYS A 181 -13.92 -10.39 14.30
C LYS A 181 -15.08 -9.86 13.45
N ALA A 182 -16.30 -9.85 13.99
CA ALA A 182 -17.47 -9.36 13.26
C ALA A 182 -17.40 -7.83 13.08
N PHE A 183 -16.93 -7.11 14.10
CA PHE A 183 -16.66 -5.68 13.99
C PHE A 183 -15.63 -5.36 12.90
N LEU A 184 -14.50 -6.08 12.89
CA LEU A 184 -13.44 -5.89 11.90
C LEU A 184 -13.91 -6.16 10.48
N LEU A 185 -14.65 -7.25 10.25
CA LEU A 185 -15.21 -7.56 8.94
C LEU A 185 -16.19 -6.47 8.47
N LYS A 186 -17.04 -5.98 9.37
CA LYS A 186 -17.98 -4.91 9.04
C LYS A 186 -17.26 -3.58 8.81
N ALA A 187 -16.25 -3.23 9.61
CA ALA A 187 -15.41 -2.06 9.41
C ALA A 187 -14.73 -2.07 8.03
N LEU A 188 -14.21 -3.22 7.60
CA LEU A 188 -13.64 -3.40 6.27
C LEU A 188 -14.70 -3.18 5.16
N VAL A 189 -15.90 -3.76 5.32
CA VAL A 189 -16.99 -3.65 4.32
C VAL A 189 -17.49 -2.22 4.18
N VAL A 190 -17.59 -1.45 5.26
CA VAL A 190 -18.01 -0.04 5.19
C VAL A 190 -16.89 0.89 4.72
N GLY A 191 -15.68 0.37 4.48
CA GLY A 191 -14.56 1.15 3.93
C GLY A 191 -13.81 1.98 4.97
N ALA A 192 -13.82 1.58 6.24
CA ALA A 192 -13.03 2.26 7.27
C ALA A 192 -11.52 2.16 6.96
N ASN A 193 -10.79 3.23 7.21
CA ASN A 193 -9.36 3.30 6.90
C ASN A 193 -8.47 2.65 7.98
N ALA A 194 -8.91 2.62 9.22
CA ALA A 194 -8.27 1.88 10.31
C ALA A 194 -9.22 1.68 11.49
N VAL A 195 -8.83 0.80 12.40
CA VAL A 195 -9.49 0.60 13.69
C VAL A 195 -8.48 0.82 14.82
N VAL A 196 -8.88 1.60 15.81
CA VAL A 196 -8.15 1.78 17.07
C VAL A 196 -8.98 1.20 18.20
N THR A 197 -8.36 0.34 18.99
CA THR A 197 -9.06 -0.31 20.10
C THR A 197 -8.31 -0.10 21.41
N LYS A 198 -9.07 -0.13 22.49
CA LYS A 198 -8.52 -0.23 23.85
C LYS A 198 -7.94 -1.61 24.05
N ASP A 199 -6.96 -1.73 24.95
CA ASP A 199 -6.34 -3.02 25.28
C ASP A 199 -7.40 -4.08 25.63
N ASN A 200 -7.48 -5.07 24.74
CA ASN A 200 -8.36 -6.23 24.84
C ASN A 200 -7.55 -7.46 24.41
N GLU A 201 -7.36 -8.40 25.33
CA GLU A 201 -6.50 -9.59 25.11
C GLU A 201 -7.10 -10.61 24.11
N GLU A 202 -8.37 -10.46 23.71
CA GLU A 202 -9.08 -11.48 22.91
C GLU A 202 -8.55 -11.57 21.48
N ILE A 203 -8.07 -10.45 20.87
CA ILE A 203 -7.55 -10.44 19.53
C ILE A 203 -6.03 -10.20 19.56
N LYS A 204 -5.26 -11.22 19.22
CA LYS A 204 -3.79 -11.16 19.18
C LYS A 204 -3.23 -10.82 17.82
N GLU A 205 -3.90 -11.27 16.76
CA GLU A 205 -3.51 -11.04 15.37
C GLU A 205 -4.73 -10.80 14.50
N VAL A 206 -4.57 -9.93 13.50
CA VAL A 206 -5.59 -9.61 12.51
C VAL A 206 -5.04 -9.89 11.12
N ASP A 207 -5.64 -10.87 10.45
CA ASP A 207 -5.33 -11.22 9.05
C ASP A 207 -6.38 -10.59 8.11
N LEU A 208 -6.47 -9.26 8.13
CA LEU A 208 -7.38 -8.48 7.30
C LEU A 208 -6.66 -7.27 6.71
N GLU A 209 -7.17 -6.75 5.60
CA GLU A 209 -6.62 -5.58 4.90
C GLU A 209 -6.94 -4.24 5.59
N ILE A 210 -7.17 -4.22 6.89
CA ILE A 210 -7.43 -3.01 7.66
C ILE A 210 -6.37 -2.86 8.76
N PRO A 211 -5.72 -1.70 8.90
CA PRO A 211 -4.80 -1.45 10.01
C PRO A 211 -5.56 -1.47 11.33
N VAL A 212 -5.04 -2.21 12.30
CA VAL A 212 -5.61 -2.24 13.65
C VAL A 212 -4.51 -1.88 14.64
N LEU A 213 -4.78 -0.87 15.48
CA LEU A 213 -3.89 -0.44 16.54
C LEU A 213 -4.58 -0.58 17.89
N ARG A 214 -3.90 -1.23 18.82
CA ARG A 214 -4.31 -1.34 20.21
C ARG A 214 -3.61 -0.26 21.04
N LEU A 215 -4.36 0.49 21.84
CA LEU A 215 -3.83 1.42 22.81
C LEU A 215 -3.96 0.87 24.22
N GLU A 216 -2.92 1.03 25.03
CA GLU A 216 -3.03 0.77 26.46
C GLU A 216 -4.11 1.64 27.09
N LYS A 217 -4.76 1.13 28.12
CA LYS A 217 -5.89 1.81 28.78
C LYS A 217 -5.59 3.27 29.15
N GLN A 218 -4.41 3.54 29.69
CA GLN A 218 -4.02 4.88 30.10
C GLN A 218 -3.92 5.85 28.91
N ILE A 219 -3.33 5.39 27.79
CA ILE A 219 -3.18 6.15 26.55
C ILE A 219 -4.52 6.37 25.89
N TRP A 220 -5.37 5.34 25.86
CA TRP A 220 -6.74 5.44 25.39
C TRP A 220 -7.54 6.50 26.15
N ASP A 221 -7.56 6.43 27.49
CA ASP A 221 -8.32 7.33 28.32
C ASP A 221 -7.83 8.78 28.17
N GLU A 222 -6.52 9.01 28.03
CA GLU A 222 -5.92 10.31 27.72
C GLU A 222 -6.37 10.81 26.35
N PHE A 223 -6.23 10.00 25.31
CA PHE A 223 -6.64 10.35 23.94
C PHE A 223 -8.12 10.74 23.89
N MET A 224 -8.99 9.92 24.47
CA MET A 224 -10.43 10.15 24.49
C MET A 224 -10.79 11.45 25.22
N LYS A 225 -10.18 11.71 26.38
CA LYS A 225 -10.40 12.94 27.16
C LYS A 225 -10.05 14.20 26.36
N GLU A 226 -8.96 14.17 25.60
CA GLU A 226 -8.48 15.34 24.87
C GLU A 226 -9.20 15.57 23.54
N ASN A 227 -9.70 14.51 22.90
CA ASN A 227 -10.12 14.54 21.50
C ASN A 227 -11.59 14.19 21.26
N LEU A 228 -12.34 13.82 22.30
CA LEU A 228 -13.76 13.52 22.18
C LEU A 228 -14.54 14.73 21.62
N GLY A 229 -15.31 14.49 20.55
CA GLY A 229 -16.15 15.51 19.91
C GLY A 229 -15.41 16.54 19.06
N LYS A 230 -14.11 16.41 18.87
CA LYS A 230 -13.33 17.28 17.97
C LYS A 230 -13.16 16.60 16.63
N LYS A 231 -13.43 17.33 15.54
CA LYS A 231 -13.07 16.90 14.19
C LYS A 231 -11.57 17.09 14.03
N LYS A 232 -10.81 16.03 14.21
CA LYS A 232 -9.36 16.02 14.02
C LYS A 232 -8.96 14.90 13.11
N LYS A 233 -7.99 15.18 12.24
CA LYS A 233 -7.39 14.19 11.39
C LYS A 233 -6.35 13.42 12.18
N ILE A 234 -6.41 12.10 12.11
CA ILE A 234 -5.42 11.22 12.69
C ILE A 234 -4.84 10.27 11.66
N LEU A 235 -3.65 9.80 11.95
CA LEU A 235 -2.93 8.82 11.18
C LEU A 235 -2.63 7.62 12.08
N VAL A 236 -2.99 6.44 11.62
CA VAL A 236 -2.68 5.18 12.30
C VAL A 236 -1.60 4.46 11.52
N ASN A 237 -0.49 4.13 12.16
CA ASN A 237 0.56 3.32 11.59
C ASN A 237 0.76 2.06 12.44
N ALA A 238 0.07 0.99 12.06
CA ALA A 238 0.11 -0.28 12.78
C ALA A 238 1.47 -0.99 12.71
N LYS A 239 2.29 -0.73 11.66
CA LYS A 239 3.64 -1.30 11.56
C LYS A 239 4.67 -0.62 12.46
N MET A 240 4.42 0.62 12.85
CA MET A 240 5.29 1.41 13.71
C MET A 240 4.72 1.56 15.11
N ASP A 241 3.62 0.87 15.42
CA ASP A 241 2.95 0.91 16.72
C ASP A 241 2.54 2.33 17.15
N LYS A 242 2.06 3.16 16.19
CA LYS A 242 1.85 4.58 16.43
C LYS A 242 0.50 5.08 15.95
N LEU A 243 -0.06 5.98 16.76
CA LEU A 243 -1.16 6.87 16.42
C LEU A 243 -0.65 8.31 16.44
N LEU A 244 -0.84 9.02 15.36
CA LEU A 244 -0.42 10.42 15.21
C LEU A 244 -1.66 11.30 15.10
N LEU A 245 -1.84 12.21 16.05
CA LEU A 245 -2.84 13.27 15.99
C LEU A 245 -2.21 14.47 15.29
N VAL A 246 -2.71 14.81 14.11
CA VAL A 246 -2.24 15.99 13.37
C VAL A 246 -2.65 17.26 14.11
N LEU A 247 -1.68 18.14 14.34
CA LEU A 247 -1.88 19.45 14.98
C LEU A 247 -1.88 20.50 13.87
N GLU A 248 -2.91 21.31 13.86
CA GLU A 248 -3.03 22.49 13.00
C GLU A 248 -2.03 23.59 13.37
#